data_b4ea4378741982353b5fd2248df0e3b1
#
_entry.id   b4ea4378741982353b5fd2248df0e3b1
#
_cell.length_a   1.000
_cell.length_b   1.000
_cell.length_c   1.000
_cell.angle_alpha   90.00
_cell.angle_beta   90.00
_cell.angle_gamma   90.00
#
_symmetry.space_group_name_H-M   'P 1'
#
loop_
_entity.id
_entity.type
_entity.pdbx_description
1 polymer ?
#
loop_
_entity_poly.entity_id
_entity_poly.type
_entity_poly.pdbx_seq_one_letter_code
_entity_poly.pdbx_strand_id
1 'polypeptide(L)'
;MDPLAKAEIGATGLNVTRLGLGGAPFGGLSEDVAQQRATESIAAGVDVGIRYFDTAPLYGSGKSERYFASALKGVERDSYVLSTKVGRLLNPTADAQTDDVYLNLPPMDVVFDFSRDGIMRSIEDSLKRLELDRIDIVFVHDPDDHHDQVVKEAFPALAELR
;
A
#
# COMPACT_ATOMS: atom_id res chain seq x y z
N MET A 1 -3.78 27.71 1.04
CA MET A 1 -3.96 26.52 1.95
C MET A 1 -2.60 25.86 2.08
N ASP A 2 -2.13 25.63 3.30
CA ASP A 2 -0.85 24.95 3.53
C ASP A 2 -1.02 23.44 3.26
N PRO A 3 -0.31 22.86 2.29
CA PRO A 3 -0.42 21.43 1.95
C PRO A 3 0.18 20.52 3.04
N LEU A 4 1.07 21.03 3.86
CA LEU A 4 1.70 20.27 4.94
C LEU A 4 0.98 20.42 6.29
N ALA A 5 -0.04 21.28 6.37
CA ALA A 5 -0.88 21.36 7.55
C ALA A 5 -1.55 19.99 7.81
N LYS A 6 -1.55 19.58 9.08
CA LYS A 6 -2.19 18.31 9.46
C LYS A 6 -3.71 18.46 9.55
N ALA A 7 -4.40 17.39 9.22
CA ALA A 7 -5.84 17.24 9.39
C ALA A 7 -6.14 15.84 9.94
N GLU A 8 -7.07 15.76 10.87
CA GLU A 8 -7.52 14.48 11.41
C GLU A 8 -8.44 13.76 10.42
N ILE A 9 -8.26 12.45 10.27
CA ILE A 9 -9.15 11.60 9.47
C ILE A 9 -10.36 11.22 10.30
N GLY A 10 -11.49 11.88 10.04
CA GLY A 10 -12.73 11.64 10.78
C GLY A 10 -12.53 11.86 12.28
N ALA A 11 -12.92 10.86 13.10
CA ALA A 11 -12.73 10.82 14.55
C ALA A 11 -11.78 9.67 14.97
N THR A 12 -10.75 9.40 14.16
CA THR A 12 -9.85 8.25 14.37
C THR A 12 -8.64 8.58 15.24
N GLY A 13 -8.36 9.85 15.51
CA GLY A 13 -7.13 10.31 16.13
C GLY A 13 -5.91 10.36 15.18
N LEU A 14 -6.03 9.80 13.96
CA LEU A 14 -4.97 9.85 12.96
C LEU A 14 -4.87 11.22 12.32
N ASN A 15 -3.69 11.82 12.41
CA ASN A 15 -3.40 13.12 11.81
C ASN A 15 -2.48 12.95 10.59
N VAL A 16 -2.95 13.34 9.42
CA VAL A 16 -2.23 13.27 8.15
C VAL A 16 -1.93 14.64 7.60
N THR A 17 -0.85 14.80 6.83
CA THR A 17 -0.67 16.01 6.02
C THR A 17 -1.75 16.06 4.92
N ARG A 18 -2.24 17.27 4.61
CA ARG A 18 -3.29 17.46 3.58
C ARG A 18 -2.83 17.00 2.20
N LEU A 19 -1.53 17.11 1.92
CA LEU A 19 -0.89 16.49 0.77
C LEU A 19 -0.35 15.12 1.17
N GLY A 20 -0.78 14.07 0.49
CA GLY A 20 -0.23 12.72 0.60
C GLY A 20 0.60 12.35 -0.64
N LEU A 21 1.41 11.33 -0.52
CA LEU A 21 2.19 10.75 -1.63
C LEU A 21 1.65 9.36 -1.95
N GLY A 22 1.08 9.21 -3.15
CA GLY A 22 0.57 7.92 -3.65
C GLY A 22 1.64 7.10 -4.37
N GLY A 23 1.60 5.81 -4.15
CA GLY A 23 2.61 4.84 -4.60
C GLY A 23 2.33 4.14 -5.93
N ALA A 24 1.17 4.33 -6.57
CA ALA A 24 0.85 3.64 -7.81
C ALA A 24 1.88 3.88 -8.94
N PRO A 25 2.37 5.11 -9.16
CA PRO A 25 3.41 5.37 -10.17
C PRO A 25 4.71 4.59 -9.89
N PHE A 26 5.07 4.37 -8.64
CA PHE A 26 6.28 3.64 -8.27
C PHE A 26 6.19 2.13 -8.58
N GLY A 27 4.98 1.60 -8.75
CA GLY A 27 4.74 0.24 -9.23
C GLY A 27 5.10 0.03 -10.70
N GLY A 28 5.32 1.10 -11.45
CA GLY A 28 5.54 1.04 -12.90
C GLY A 28 4.31 1.43 -13.73
N LEU A 29 3.40 2.24 -13.16
CA LEU A 29 2.23 2.76 -13.85
C LEU A 29 2.69 3.65 -15.03
N SER A 30 2.43 3.21 -16.26
CA SER A 30 2.77 3.91 -17.51
C SER A 30 4.28 4.14 -17.78
N GLU A 31 5.16 3.94 -16.81
CA GLU A 31 6.62 4.05 -16.93
C GLU A 31 7.28 3.04 -16.00
N ASP A 32 8.28 2.30 -16.47
CA ASP A 32 9.09 1.45 -15.59
C ASP A 32 10.03 2.33 -14.75
N VAL A 33 9.62 2.57 -13.50
CA VAL A 33 10.37 3.41 -12.57
C VAL A 33 11.43 2.59 -11.88
N ALA A 34 12.70 2.94 -12.08
CA ALA A 34 13.82 2.33 -11.37
C ALA A 34 13.67 2.52 -9.86
N GLN A 35 14.03 1.48 -9.09
CA GLN A 35 13.94 1.50 -7.62
C GLN A 35 14.62 2.74 -7.01
N GLN A 36 15.81 3.09 -7.49
CA GLN A 36 16.54 4.26 -6.99
C GLN A 36 15.70 5.54 -7.12
N ARG A 37 15.14 5.79 -8.32
CA ARG A 37 14.32 6.98 -8.59
C ARG A 37 13.06 7.01 -7.72
N ALA A 38 12.39 5.87 -7.55
CA ALA A 38 11.23 5.76 -6.67
C ALA A 38 11.60 6.07 -5.22
N THR A 39 12.66 5.46 -4.71
CA THR A 39 13.14 5.66 -3.33
C THR A 39 13.55 7.10 -3.08
N GLU A 40 14.28 7.72 -4.00
CA GLU A 40 14.67 9.14 -3.93
C GLU A 40 13.45 10.07 -3.94
N SER A 41 12.43 9.76 -4.75
CA SER A 41 11.19 10.56 -4.81
C SER A 41 10.39 10.47 -3.51
N ILE A 42 10.30 9.28 -2.91
CA ILE A 42 9.63 9.10 -1.61
C ILE A 42 10.41 9.83 -0.51
N ALA A 43 11.74 9.70 -0.49
CA ALA A 43 12.60 10.38 0.48
C ALA A 43 12.47 11.91 0.36
N ALA A 44 12.45 12.45 -0.86
CA ALA A 44 12.19 13.87 -1.09
C ALA A 44 10.82 14.32 -0.54
N GLY A 45 9.79 13.44 -0.65
CA GLY A 45 8.49 13.68 -0.02
C GLY A 45 8.58 13.77 1.51
N VAL A 46 9.38 12.91 2.12
CA VAL A 46 9.66 12.97 3.58
C VAL A 46 10.38 14.28 3.93
N ASP A 47 11.40 14.65 3.17
CA ASP A 47 12.24 15.84 3.43
C ASP A 47 11.45 17.13 3.34
N VAL A 48 10.51 17.25 2.40
CA VAL A 48 9.63 18.43 2.30
C VAL A 48 8.48 18.42 3.31
N GLY A 49 8.34 17.36 4.11
CA GLY A 49 7.39 17.32 5.23
C GLY A 49 6.09 16.59 4.95
N ILE A 50 5.94 15.85 3.84
CA ILE A 50 4.81 14.93 3.64
C ILE A 50 4.87 13.84 4.70
N ARG A 51 3.71 13.54 5.31
CA ARG A 51 3.57 12.54 6.39
C ARG A 51 2.37 11.60 6.19
N TYR A 52 1.83 11.56 4.98
CA TYR A 52 0.84 10.58 4.57
C TYR A 52 1.29 9.89 3.27
N PHE A 53 1.41 8.58 3.33
CA PHE A 53 1.85 7.73 2.23
C PHE A 53 0.81 6.66 1.96
N ASP A 54 0.51 6.40 0.67
CA ASP A 54 -0.43 5.37 0.24
C ASP A 54 0.24 4.42 -0.75
N THR A 55 0.04 3.13 -0.54
CA THR A 55 0.52 2.08 -1.44
C THR A 55 -0.50 0.94 -1.56
N ALA A 56 -0.15 -0.13 -2.28
CA ALA A 56 -0.94 -1.36 -2.38
C ALA A 56 -0.08 -2.54 -2.84
N PRO A 57 -0.48 -3.79 -2.51
CA PRO A 57 0.11 -5.00 -3.08
C PRO A 57 0.08 -5.01 -4.61
N LEU A 58 -1.05 -4.60 -5.22
CA LEU A 58 -1.20 -4.57 -6.67
C LEU A 58 -0.18 -3.64 -7.35
N TYR A 59 0.25 -2.55 -6.71
CA TYR A 59 1.09 -1.55 -7.36
C TYR A 59 2.45 -2.11 -7.74
N GLY A 60 2.54 -2.57 -9.01
CA GLY A 60 3.68 -3.26 -9.56
C GLY A 60 3.95 -4.61 -8.88
N SER A 61 2.91 -5.33 -8.47
CA SER A 61 3.02 -6.63 -7.80
C SER A 61 4.01 -6.60 -6.62
N GLY A 62 3.80 -5.62 -5.72
CA GLY A 62 4.58 -5.42 -4.51
C GLY A 62 5.84 -4.55 -4.67
N LYS A 63 6.17 -4.06 -5.89
CA LYS A 63 7.31 -3.13 -6.10
C LYS A 63 7.15 -1.88 -5.25
N SER A 64 5.98 -1.24 -5.31
CA SER A 64 5.71 0.01 -4.58
C SER A 64 5.92 -0.16 -3.07
N GLU A 65 5.38 -1.19 -2.45
CA GLU A 65 5.56 -1.44 -1.01
C GLU A 65 7.04 -1.62 -0.65
N ARG A 66 7.83 -2.35 -1.45
CA ARG A 66 9.28 -2.51 -1.22
C ARG A 66 10.05 -1.20 -1.38
N TYR A 67 9.61 -0.32 -2.28
CA TYR A 67 10.26 0.99 -2.47
C TYR A 67 9.95 1.93 -1.30
N PHE A 68 8.73 1.88 -0.77
CA PHE A 68 8.41 2.57 0.49
C PHE A 68 9.22 2.02 1.66
N ALA A 69 9.38 0.70 1.79
CA ALA A 69 10.24 0.11 2.82
C ALA A 69 11.67 0.66 2.75
N SER A 70 12.24 0.69 1.56
CA SER A 70 13.60 1.21 1.34
C SER A 70 13.72 2.70 1.68
N ALA A 71 12.74 3.51 1.28
CA ALA A 71 12.77 4.97 1.45
C ALA A 71 12.47 5.40 2.90
N LEU A 72 11.60 4.67 3.60
CA LEU A 72 11.20 4.98 4.97
C LEU A 72 12.11 4.36 6.02
N LYS A 73 13.13 3.61 5.58
CA LYS A 73 14.11 3.01 6.49
C LYS A 73 14.83 4.09 7.29
N GLY A 74 14.70 4.01 8.62
CA GLY A 74 15.30 4.98 9.55
C GLY A 74 14.47 6.26 9.76
N VAL A 75 13.34 6.42 9.08
CA VAL A 75 12.36 7.46 9.42
C VAL A 75 11.59 7.01 10.65
N GLU A 76 11.46 7.92 11.64
CA GLU A 76 10.71 7.63 12.87
C GLU A 76 9.28 7.17 12.53
N ARG A 77 8.91 5.92 12.94
CA ARG A 77 7.65 5.29 12.55
C ARG A 77 6.41 6.08 12.98
N ASP A 78 6.46 6.73 14.14
CA ASP A 78 5.35 7.53 14.66
C ASP A 78 5.24 8.91 13.99
N SER A 79 6.18 9.26 13.12
CA SER A 79 6.19 10.55 12.43
C SER A 79 5.29 10.60 11.20
N TYR A 80 4.87 9.45 10.66
CA TYR A 80 4.06 9.36 9.44
C TYR A 80 2.91 8.37 9.55
N VAL A 81 1.92 8.51 8.68
CA VAL A 81 0.80 7.59 8.48
C VAL A 81 1.00 6.90 7.14
N LEU A 82 0.85 5.57 7.14
CA LEU A 82 0.95 4.76 5.92
C LEU A 82 -0.34 3.95 5.74
N SER A 83 -0.90 4.06 4.54
CA SER A 83 -2.00 3.21 4.08
C SER A 83 -1.53 2.19 3.06
N THR A 84 -2.11 1.00 3.13
CA THR A 84 -2.05 -0.01 2.06
C THR A 84 -3.43 -0.62 1.83
N LYS A 85 -3.51 -1.64 0.99
CA LYS A 85 -4.79 -2.22 0.58
C LYS A 85 -4.77 -3.74 0.74
N VAL A 86 -5.96 -4.34 0.87
CA VAL A 86 -6.16 -5.80 1.01
C VAL A 86 -7.15 -6.34 -0.02
N GLY A 87 -7.21 -7.65 -0.15
CA GLY A 87 -8.13 -8.34 -1.05
C GLY A 87 -7.50 -8.75 -2.38
N ARG A 88 -6.25 -8.34 -2.66
CA ARG A 88 -5.47 -8.82 -3.79
C ARG A 88 -4.19 -9.47 -3.28
N LEU A 89 -4.15 -10.80 -3.34
CA LEU A 89 -2.99 -11.59 -2.95
C LEU A 89 -1.99 -11.68 -4.09
N LEU A 90 -0.70 -11.72 -3.74
CA LEU A 90 0.40 -11.94 -4.67
C LEU A 90 0.95 -13.35 -4.46
N ASN A 91 0.74 -14.24 -5.43
CA ASN A 91 1.25 -15.59 -5.41
C ASN A 91 2.44 -15.72 -6.36
N PRO A 92 3.61 -16.23 -5.91
CA PRO A 92 4.72 -16.49 -6.81
C PRO A 92 4.31 -17.42 -7.95
N THR A 93 4.73 -17.11 -9.17
CA THR A 93 4.52 -17.94 -10.36
C THR A 93 5.82 -18.10 -11.13
N ALA A 94 5.92 -19.13 -11.98
CA ALA A 94 7.06 -19.31 -12.88
C ALA A 94 6.91 -18.52 -14.18
N ASP A 95 5.68 -18.06 -14.48
CA ASP A 95 5.35 -17.39 -15.73
C ASP A 95 5.65 -15.89 -15.64
N ALA A 96 6.14 -15.33 -16.75
CA ALA A 96 6.28 -13.89 -16.87
C ALA A 96 4.89 -13.23 -16.86
N GLN A 97 4.72 -12.23 -16.00
CA GLN A 97 3.47 -11.50 -15.92
C GLN A 97 3.46 -10.31 -16.86
N THR A 98 2.33 -10.15 -17.54
CA THR A 98 2.03 -8.95 -18.34
C THR A 98 0.76 -8.32 -17.79
N ASP A 99 0.74 -7.01 -17.74
CA ASP A 99 -0.40 -6.21 -17.28
C ASP A 99 -0.50 -4.98 -18.20
N ASP A 100 -1.72 -4.55 -18.51
CA ASP A 100 -1.95 -3.38 -19.37
C ASP A 100 -1.66 -2.06 -18.65
N VAL A 101 -1.50 -2.11 -17.33
CA VAL A 101 -1.40 -0.95 -16.43
C VAL A 101 0.03 -0.78 -15.89
N TYR A 102 0.66 -1.89 -15.47
CA TYR A 102 1.97 -1.87 -14.83
C TYR A 102 3.04 -2.56 -15.68
N LEU A 103 4.21 -1.94 -15.75
CA LEU A 103 5.33 -2.41 -16.54
C LEU A 103 6.37 -3.16 -15.69
N ASN A 104 7.08 -4.10 -16.33
CA ASN A 104 8.19 -4.85 -15.74
C ASN A 104 7.82 -5.49 -14.39
N LEU A 105 6.75 -6.27 -14.40
CA LEU A 105 6.21 -6.93 -13.20
C LEU A 105 7.11 -8.09 -12.75
N PRO A 106 7.27 -8.29 -11.43
CA PRO A 106 7.83 -9.54 -10.92
C PRO A 106 6.88 -10.71 -11.22
N PRO A 107 7.36 -11.96 -11.24
CA PRO A 107 6.55 -13.15 -11.54
C PRO A 107 5.62 -13.48 -10.38
N MET A 108 4.50 -12.76 -10.31
CA MET A 108 3.46 -12.87 -9.28
C MET A 108 2.08 -12.89 -9.93
N ASP A 109 1.29 -13.92 -9.66
CA ASP A 109 -0.14 -13.91 -9.97
C ASP A 109 -0.89 -13.06 -8.95
N VAL A 110 -1.77 -12.20 -9.43
CA VAL A 110 -2.66 -11.39 -8.60
C VAL A 110 -4.01 -12.08 -8.49
N VAL A 111 -4.38 -12.47 -7.28
CA VAL A 111 -5.63 -13.21 -7.03
C VAL A 111 -6.51 -12.43 -6.06
N PHE A 112 -7.80 -12.29 -6.38
CA PHE A 112 -8.78 -11.73 -5.44
C PHE A 112 -9.09 -12.75 -4.35
N ASP A 113 -8.95 -12.34 -3.09
CA ASP A 113 -9.36 -13.11 -1.93
C ASP A 113 -9.80 -12.17 -0.81
N PHE A 114 -11.10 -12.00 -0.67
CA PHE A 114 -11.72 -11.19 0.37
C PHE A 114 -12.23 -12.02 1.55
N SER A 115 -11.87 -13.32 1.61
CA SER A 115 -12.13 -14.15 2.78
C SER A 115 -11.34 -13.61 4.00
N ARG A 116 -11.78 -14.02 5.20
CA ARG A 116 -11.05 -13.68 6.45
C ARG A 116 -9.57 -14.04 6.34
N ASP A 117 -9.26 -15.26 5.88
CA ASP A 117 -7.88 -15.74 5.78
C ASP A 117 -7.08 -14.99 4.69
N GLY A 118 -7.73 -14.66 3.56
CA GLY A 118 -7.15 -13.84 2.51
C GLY A 118 -6.79 -12.43 3.01
N ILE A 119 -7.67 -11.80 3.80
CA ILE A 119 -7.41 -10.48 4.40
C ILE A 119 -6.23 -10.54 5.37
N MET A 120 -6.21 -11.52 6.28
CA MET A 120 -5.12 -11.68 7.25
C MET A 120 -3.78 -11.91 6.55
N ARG A 121 -3.75 -12.82 5.56
CA ARG A 121 -2.57 -13.08 4.74
C ARG A 121 -2.11 -11.83 3.98
N SER A 122 -3.04 -11.07 3.39
CA SER A 122 -2.73 -9.85 2.66
C SER A 122 -1.99 -8.83 3.53
N ILE A 123 -2.45 -8.65 4.79
CA ILE A 123 -1.82 -7.74 5.75
C ILE A 123 -0.43 -8.24 6.16
N GLU A 124 -0.31 -9.52 6.53
CA GLU A 124 0.98 -10.11 6.90
C GLU A 124 2.03 -10.00 5.79
N ASP A 125 1.62 -10.26 4.55
CA ASP A 125 2.51 -10.16 3.40
C ASP A 125 2.86 -8.70 3.06
N SER A 126 1.96 -7.75 3.27
CA SER A 126 2.25 -6.31 3.15
C SER A 126 3.21 -5.84 4.23
N LEU A 127 3.03 -6.23 5.48
CA LEU A 127 3.96 -5.93 6.58
C LEU A 127 5.38 -6.43 6.27
N LYS A 128 5.51 -7.66 5.71
CA LYS A 128 6.81 -8.21 5.28
C LYS A 128 7.44 -7.38 4.15
N ARG A 129 6.65 -6.98 3.12
CA ARG A 129 7.16 -6.17 2.00
C ARG A 129 7.54 -4.76 2.40
N LEU A 130 6.78 -4.18 3.33
CA LEU A 130 7.00 -2.85 3.90
C LEU A 130 8.10 -2.82 4.96
N GLU A 131 8.53 -3.98 5.47
CA GLU A 131 9.47 -4.12 6.60
C GLU A 131 8.98 -3.34 7.85
N LEU A 132 7.67 -3.38 8.11
CA LEU A 132 7.01 -2.69 9.22
C LEU A 132 6.30 -3.69 10.14
N ASP A 133 6.08 -3.28 11.38
CA ASP A 133 5.31 -4.01 12.39
C ASP A 133 3.84 -3.58 12.47
N ARG A 134 3.49 -2.42 11.86
CA ARG A 134 2.11 -1.93 11.80
C ARG A 134 1.81 -1.16 10.51
N ILE A 135 0.54 -1.16 10.13
CA ILE A 135 -0.08 -0.35 9.09
C ILE A 135 -1.14 0.52 9.76
N ASP A 136 -1.22 1.80 9.41
CA ASP A 136 -2.12 2.73 10.10
C ASP A 136 -3.52 2.73 9.47
N ILE A 137 -3.62 2.56 8.14
CA ILE A 137 -4.88 2.54 7.40
C ILE A 137 -4.86 1.40 6.40
N VAL A 138 -5.94 0.63 6.37
CA VAL A 138 -6.14 -0.44 5.40
C VAL A 138 -7.41 -0.18 4.59
N PHE A 139 -7.28 -0.15 3.27
CA PHE A 139 -8.42 -0.09 2.34
C PHE A 139 -8.70 -1.48 1.75
N VAL A 140 -9.95 -1.76 1.46
CA VAL A 140 -10.32 -2.91 0.63
C VAL A 140 -10.19 -2.48 -0.83
N HIS A 141 -9.42 -3.22 -1.64
CA HIS A 141 -9.00 -2.80 -2.98
C HIS A 141 -10.00 -3.24 -4.05
N ASP A 142 -10.67 -2.29 -4.71
CA ASP A 142 -11.61 -2.50 -5.82
C ASP A 142 -12.60 -3.65 -5.53
N PRO A 143 -13.46 -3.53 -4.51
CA PRO A 143 -14.33 -4.61 -4.08
C PRO A 143 -15.64 -4.70 -4.86
N ASP A 144 -15.81 -3.96 -5.93
CA ASP A 144 -17.10 -3.71 -6.60
C ASP A 144 -17.83 -4.99 -6.98
N ASP A 145 -17.11 -5.96 -7.57
CA ASP A 145 -17.67 -7.25 -7.97
C ASP A 145 -17.73 -8.27 -6.80
N HIS A 146 -17.24 -7.91 -5.62
CA HIS A 146 -17.12 -8.77 -4.44
C HIS A 146 -17.82 -8.20 -3.20
N HIS A 147 -18.69 -7.21 -3.37
CA HIS A 147 -19.32 -6.45 -2.30
C HIS A 147 -19.88 -7.31 -1.17
N ASP A 148 -20.63 -8.37 -1.48
CA ASP A 148 -21.25 -9.23 -0.48
C ASP A 148 -20.23 -9.96 0.40
N GLN A 149 -19.16 -10.46 -0.21
CA GLN A 149 -18.08 -11.14 0.53
C GLN A 149 -17.34 -10.13 1.41
N VAL A 150 -17.04 -8.96 0.88
CA VAL A 150 -16.35 -7.91 1.63
C VAL A 150 -17.11 -7.50 2.88
N VAL A 151 -18.43 -7.30 2.76
CA VAL A 151 -19.27 -6.92 3.91
C VAL A 151 -19.35 -8.05 4.94
N LYS A 152 -19.44 -9.31 4.49
CA LYS A 152 -19.64 -10.47 5.37
C LYS A 152 -18.36 -11.01 6.00
N GLU A 153 -17.20 -10.87 5.33
CA GLU A 153 -15.95 -11.51 5.73
C GLU A 153 -14.80 -10.50 5.92
N ALA A 154 -14.53 -9.64 4.93
CA ALA A 154 -13.37 -8.75 4.98
C ALA A 154 -13.48 -7.67 6.08
N PHE A 155 -14.60 -6.97 6.18
CA PHE A 155 -14.78 -5.95 7.22
C PHE A 155 -14.77 -6.53 8.64
N PRO A 156 -15.42 -7.66 8.94
CA PRO A 156 -15.26 -8.33 10.23
C PRO A 156 -13.80 -8.70 10.54
N ALA A 157 -13.06 -9.25 9.57
CA ALA A 157 -11.65 -9.59 9.73
C ALA A 157 -10.79 -8.36 10.04
N LEU A 158 -11.01 -7.24 9.33
CA LEU A 158 -10.32 -5.98 9.59
C LEU A 158 -10.65 -5.39 10.97
N ALA A 159 -11.89 -5.60 11.46
CA ALA A 159 -12.28 -5.15 12.77
C ALA A 159 -11.58 -5.90 13.93
N GLU A 160 -11.14 -7.16 13.69
CA GLU A 160 -10.36 -7.94 14.67
C GLU A 160 -8.94 -7.38 14.89
N LEU A 161 -8.41 -6.63 13.90
CA LEU A 161 -7.03 -6.09 13.90
C LEU A 161 -6.92 -4.67 14.46
N ARG A 162 -8.02 -4.08 14.86
CA ARG A 162 -8.11 -2.70 15.33
C ARG A 162 -7.77 -2.52 16.82
#